data_a9797c4afac0358844583006a9422417
#
_entry.id   a9797c4afac0358844583006a9422417
#
_cell.length_a   1.000
_cell.length_b   1.000
_cell.length_c   1.000
_cell.angle_alpha   90.00
_cell.angle_beta   90.00
_cell.angle_gamma   90.00
#
_symmetry.space_group_name_H-M   'P 1'
#
loop_
_entity.id
_entity.type
_entity.pdbx_description
1 polymer ?
#
loop_
_entity_poly.entity_id
_entity_poly.type
_entity_poly.pdbx_seq_one_letter_code
_entity_poly.pdbx_strand_id
1 'polypeptide(L)'
;MRAPWLLAVALAGSTGCYRYVPVEPGAITPGSEVAVELTSTGTATVRPAIGDFATRLEGRITESSGDGLTLQLSAVQRRGDVSPSLWTGETIRLGTTDINEINLRQFARGRTTVAAVALGAASVGLVIAIAKAVGLLEVSGSGGKPIPPP
;
A
#
# COMPACT_ATOMS: atom_id res chain seq x y z
N MET A 1 -5.54 -9.87 -33.10
CA MET A 1 -6.43 -9.28 -32.06
C MET A 1 -6.19 -9.95 -30.70
N ARG A 2 -5.05 -9.69 -30.01
CA ARG A 2 -4.71 -10.33 -28.71
C ARG A 2 -4.07 -9.36 -27.70
N ALA A 3 -4.16 -8.04 -27.96
CA ALA A 3 -3.55 -7.00 -27.13
C ALA A 3 -4.31 -6.60 -25.81
N PRO A 4 -5.62 -6.78 -25.65
CA PRO A 4 -6.31 -6.26 -24.45
C PRO A 4 -5.99 -7.01 -23.16
N TRP A 5 -5.55 -8.25 -23.23
CA TRP A 5 -5.24 -9.05 -22.02
C TRP A 5 -3.98 -8.60 -21.31
N LEU A 6 -2.97 -8.12 -22.04
CA LEU A 6 -1.72 -7.61 -21.45
C LEU A 6 -1.95 -6.30 -20.69
N LEU A 7 -2.86 -5.46 -21.17
CA LEU A 7 -3.24 -4.22 -20.49
C LEU A 7 -4.01 -4.49 -19.19
N ALA A 8 -4.88 -5.51 -19.18
CA ALA A 8 -5.65 -5.89 -17.98
C ALA A 8 -4.73 -6.43 -16.86
N VAL A 9 -3.70 -7.20 -17.18
CA VAL A 9 -2.73 -7.72 -16.22
C VAL A 9 -1.86 -6.60 -15.64
N ALA A 10 -1.50 -5.59 -16.44
CA ALA A 10 -0.72 -4.45 -15.97
C ALA A 10 -1.51 -3.55 -15.00
N LEU A 11 -2.83 -3.38 -15.20
CA LEU A 11 -3.68 -2.62 -14.29
C LEU A 11 -3.95 -3.33 -12.96
N ALA A 12 -4.01 -4.65 -12.94
CA ALA A 12 -4.25 -5.42 -11.71
C ALA A 12 -3.08 -5.37 -10.71
N GLY A 13 -1.87 -5.03 -11.16
CA GLY A 13 -0.68 -4.92 -10.31
C GLY A 13 -0.52 -3.60 -9.56
N SER A 14 -1.37 -2.59 -9.82
CA SER A 14 -1.21 -1.24 -9.26
C SER A 14 -1.94 -0.99 -7.93
N THR A 15 -2.58 -2.00 -7.33
CA THR A 15 -3.09 -1.88 -5.96
C THR A 15 -1.93 -1.82 -4.98
N GLY A 16 -1.55 -0.60 -4.63
CA GLY A 16 -0.44 -0.33 -3.71
C GLY A 16 -0.60 -1.14 -2.42
N CYS A 17 0.34 -2.05 -2.17
CA CYS A 17 0.35 -2.87 -0.96
C CYS A 17 0.75 -2.00 0.22
N TYR A 18 -0.22 -1.41 0.91
CA TYR A 18 -0.03 -0.82 2.22
C TYR A 18 -0.40 -1.85 3.29
N ARG A 19 0.28 -1.80 4.41
CA ARG A 19 -0.09 -2.54 5.61
C ARG A 19 -0.23 -1.57 6.78
N TYR A 20 -1.14 -1.87 7.67
CA TYR A 20 -1.30 -1.19 8.94
C TYR A 20 -0.46 -1.93 9.99
N VAL A 21 0.33 -1.17 10.75
CA VAL A 21 1.19 -1.70 11.82
C VAL A 21 0.83 -0.97 13.10
N PRO A 22 0.43 -1.68 14.16
CA PRO A 22 0.17 -1.06 15.46
C PRO A 22 1.41 -0.32 15.95
N VAL A 23 1.22 0.88 16.48
CA VAL A 23 2.30 1.71 17.02
C VAL A 23 1.84 2.41 18.28
N GLU A 24 2.79 2.66 19.19
CA GLU A 24 2.53 3.45 20.38
C GLU A 24 2.43 4.95 20.05
N PRO A 25 1.58 5.71 20.75
CA PRO A 25 1.38 7.15 20.48
C PRO A 25 2.68 7.97 20.45
N GLY A 26 3.65 7.63 21.30
CA GLY A 26 4.94 8.34 21.37
C GLY A 26 5.92 8.06 20.23
N ALA A 27 5.67 7.04 19.42
CA ALA A 27 6.54 6.64 18.31
C ALA A 27 6.14 7.28 16.96
N ILE A 28 5.12 8.15 16.95
CA ILE A 28 4.52 8.66 15.73
C ILE A 28 5.03 10.06 15.41
N THR A 29 5.50 10.23 14.18
CA THR A 29 6.01 11.53 13.69
C THR A 29 4.90 12.31 12.99
N PRO A 30 4.82 13.64 13.17
CA PRO A 30 3.95 14.50 12.37
C PRO A 30 4.15 14.26 10.86
N GLY A 31 3.07 14.27 10.10
CA GLY A 31 3.07 13.93 8.68
C GLY A 31 2.78 12.46 8.37
N SER A 32 2.79 11.57 9.36
CA SER A 32 2.47 10.15 9.18
C SER A 32 0.99 9.94 8.86
N GLU A 33 0.68 9.00 7.96
CA GLU A 33 -0.68 8.53 7.71
C GLU A 33 -1.01 7.39 8.66
N VAL A 34 -2.10 7.53 9.40
CA VAL A 34 -2.51 6.56 10.42
C VAL A 34 -4.00 6.24 10.30
N ALA A 35 -4.35 5.10 10.87
CA ALA A 35 -5.71 4.74 11.20
C ALA A 35 -5.81 4.62 12.72
N VAL A 36 -6.72 5.36 13.32
CA VAL A 36 -6.97 5.41 14.75
C VAL A 36 -8.28 4.72 15.06
N GLU A 37 -8.26 3.69 15.86
CA GLU A 37 -9.44 3.06 16.40
C GLU A 37 -9.89 3.79 17.67
N LEU A 38 -11.17 4.13 17.72
CA LEU A 38 -11.74 4.92 18.81
C LEU A 38 -12.26 4.03 19.95
N THR A 39 -12.07 4.51 21.16
CA THR A 39 -12.83 4.02 22.32
C THR A 39 -14.28 4.50 22.25
N SER A 40 -15.11 4.03 23.16
CA SER A 40 -16.48 4.58 23.34
C SER A 40 -16.45 6.07 23.70
N THR A 41 -15.48 6.50 24.49
CA THR A 41 -15.25 7.91 24.84
C THR A 41 -14.85 8.68 23.59
N GLY A 42 -13.90 8.18 22.79
CA GLY A 42 -13.46 8.80 21.55
C GLY A 42 -14.60 8.94 20.55
N THR A 43 -15.46 7.93 20.39
CA THR A 43 -16.66 8.03 19.57
C THR A 43 -17.58 9.17 20.02
N ALA A 44 -17.76 9.35 21.34
CA ALA A 44 -18.56 10.45 21.88
C ALA A 44 -17.88 11.81 21.65
N THR A 45 -16.57 11.90 21.83
CA THR A 45 -15.78 13.12 21.62
C THR A 45 -15.87 13.64 20.18
N VAL A 46 -15.78 12.74 19.18
CA VAL A 46 -15.79 13.14 17.77
C VAL A 46 -17.18 13.32 17.17
N ARG A 47 -18.22 12.86 17.86
CA ARG A 47 -19.61 12.92 17.37
C ARG A 47 -20.08 14.29 16.89
N PRO A 48 -19.77 15.41 17.55
CA PRO A 48 -20.22 16.73 17.08
C PRO A 48 -19.65 17.13 15.70
N ALA A 49 -18.46 16.65 15.38
CA ALA A 49 -17.75 17.00 14.14
C ALA A 49 -18.07 16.03 12.99
N ILE A 50 -18.14 14.72 13.27
CA ILE A 50 -18.22 13.70 12.21
C ILE A 50 -19.47 12.80 12.30
N GLY A 51 -20.34 13.04 13.28
CA GLY A 51 -21.58 12.30 13.45
C GLY A 51 -21.45 11.03 14.28
N ASP A 52 -22.55 10.28 14.36
CA ASP A 52 -22.67 9.10 15.21
C ASP A 52 -21.94 7.88 14.66
N PHE A 53 -21.61 6.98 15.59
CA PHE A 53 -21.08 5.65 15.30
C PHE A 53 -19.72 5.57 14.62
N ALA A 54 -18.91 6.64 14.64
CA ALA A 54 -17.53 6.57 14.19
C ALA A 54 -16.74 5.60 15.07
N THR A 55 -16.11 4.61 14.44
CA THR A 55 -15.29 3.59 15.12
C THR A 55 -13.83 3.70 14.76
N ARG A 56 -13.52 4.19 13.55
CA ARG A 56 -12.16 4.33 13.05
C ARG A 56 -12.02 5.61 12.22
N LEU A 57 -10.93 6.31 12.45
CA LEU A 57 -10.56 7.51 11.72
C LEU A 57 -9.26 7.26 10.96
N GLU A 58 -9.22 7.65 9.70
CA GLU A 58 -7.99 7.63 8.91
C GLU A 58 -7.59 9.04 8.53
N GLY A 59 -6.30 9.32 8.57
CA GLY A 59 -5.83 10.65 8.26
C GLY A 59 -4.33 10.83 8.50
N ARG A 60 -3.91 12.09 8.39
CA ARG A 60 -2.53 12.49 8.62
C ARG A 60 -2.38 13.17 9.97
N ILE A 61 -1.38 12.79 10.73
CA ILE A 61 -1.05 13.45 11.99
C ILE A 61 -0.42 14.81 11.69
N THR A 62 -1.01 15.86 12.25
CA THR A 62 -0.47 17.23 12.21
C THR A 62 0.35 17.54 13.45
N GLU A 63 -0.11 17.06 14.61
CA GLU A 63 0.58 17.23 15.88
C GLU A 63 0.46 15.97 16.70
N SER A 64 1.51 15.64 17.46
CA SER A 64 1.54 14.55 18.43
C SER A 64 2.17 15.04 19.71
N SER A 65 1.49 14.81 20.84
CA SER A 65 1.97 15.17 22.19
C SER A 65 1.68 14.01 23.17
N GLY A 66 2.24 14.08 24.36
CA GLY A 66 1.98 13.07 25.40
C GLY A 66 0.51 12.94 25.80
N ASP A 67 -0.28 14.01 25.62
CA ASP A 67 -1.69 14.07 26.00
C ASP A 67 -2.66 13.64 24.88
N GLY A 68 -2.16 13.46 23.66
CA GLY A 68 -2.98 13.09 22.51
C GLY A 68 -2.37 13.45 21.18
N LEU A 69 -3.18 13.38 20.14
CA LEU A 69 -2.78 13.70 18.76
C LEU A 69 -3.83 14.55 18.07
N THR A 70 -3.38 15.30 17.08
CA THR A 70 -4.22 16.07 16.16
C THR A 70 -4.15 15.42 14.79
N LEU A 71 -5.31 15.05 14.26
CA LEU A 71 -5.45 14.30 13.02
C LEU A 71 -6.21 15.12 11.99
N GLN A 72 -5.63 15.29 10.81
CA GLN A 72 -6.33 15.78 9.62
C GLN A 72 -7.00 14.60 8.92
N LEU A 73 -8.33 14.56 8.95
CA LEU A 73 -9.10 13.42 8.46
C LEU A 73 -9.04 13.29 6.94
N SER A 74 -8.91 12.05 6.47
CA SER A 74 -9.07 11.66 5.07
C SER A 74 -10.20 10.65 4.87
N ALA A 75 -10.51 9.85 5.89
CA ALA A 75 -11.63 8.91 5.84
C ALA A 75 -12.15 8.60 7.25
N VAL A 76 -13.42 8.22 7.32
CA VAL A 76 -14.12 7.85 8.55
C VAL A 76 -14.84 6.53 8.31
N GLN A 77 -14.66 5.57 9.20
CA GLN A 77 -15.42 4.33 9.22
C GLN A 77 -16.39 4.34 10.38
N ARG A 78 -17.66 4.07 10.10
CA ARG A 78 -18.73 3.95 11.10
C ARG A 78 -19.05 2.48 11.37
N ARG A 79 -19.68 2.25 12.48
CA ARG A 79 -20.15 0.91 12.84
C ARG A 79 -21.14 0.40 11.78
N GLY A 80 -20.85 -0.76 11.19
CA GLY A 80 -21.66 -1.37 10.12
C GLY A 80 -21.20 -1.04 8.71
N ASP A 81 -20.32 -0.08 8.52
CA ASP A 81 -19.75 0.20 7.21
C ASP A 81 -18.73 -0.88 6.81
N VAL A 82 -18.84 -1.36 5.57
CA VAL A 82 -17.87 -2.31 4.99
C VAL A 82 -16.56 -1.62 4.63
N SER A 83 -16.61 -0.34 4.27
CA SER A 83 -15.45 0.46 3.86
C SER A 83 -15.50 1.85 4.45
N PRO A 84 -14.35 2.48 4.73
CA PRO A 84 -14.31 3.88 5.17
C PRO A 84 -14.91 4.81 4.13
N SER A 85 -15.68 5.79 4.59
CA SER A 85 -16.16 6.90 3.76
C SER A 85 -15.11 7.99 3.68
N LEU A 86 -14.85 8.51 2.48
CA LEU A 86 -13.91 9.62 2.29
C LEU A 86 -14.38 10.87 3.05
N TRP A 87 -13.44 11.57 3.65
CA TRP A 87 -13.66 12.77 4.42
C TRP A 87 -12.72 13.89 3.97
N THR A 88 -13.18 15.15 4.03
CA THR A 88 -12.44 16.28 3.47
C THR A 88 -11.77 17.12 4.56
N GLY A 89 -10.64 16.61 5.07
CA GLY A 89 -9.61 17.47 5.63
C GLY A 89 -9.91 18.22 6.93
N GLU A 90 -10.99 17.90 7.64
CA GLU A 90 -11.24 18.45 8.97
C GLU A 90 -10.16 17.97 9.94
N THR A 91 -9.78 18.87 10.85
CA THR A 91 -8.79 18.58 11.89
C THR A 91 -9.49 18.23 13.19
N ILE A 92 -9.17 17.05 13.76
CA ILE A 92 -9.73 16.59 15.02
C ILE A 92 -8.62 16.34 16.01
N ARG A 93 -8.80 16.80 17.25
CA ARG A 93 -7.93 16.49 18.37
C ARG A 93 -8.50 15.34 19.16
N LEU A 94 -7.67 14.33 19.41
CA LEU A 94 -7.98 13.14 20.19
C LEU A 94 -7.07 13.09 21.40
N GLY A 95 -7.66 12.90 22.57
CA GLY A 95 -6.92 12.59 23.79
C GLY A 95 -6.50 11.12 23.84
N THR A 96 -5.56 10.78 24.72
CA THR A 96 -5.11 9.39 24.91
C THR A 96 -6.24 8.44 25.31
N THR A 97 -7.24 8.93 26.05
CA THR A 97 -8.43 8.15 26.45
C THR A 97 -9.41 7.88 25.33
N ASP A 98 -9.34 8.68 24.25
CA ASP A 98 -10.20 8.54 23.08
C ASP A 98 -9.73 7.47 22.12
N ILE A 99 -8.48 7.03 22.27
CA ILE A 99 -7.75 6.17 21.36
C ILE A 99 -7.66 4.76 21.95
N ASN A 100 -8.13 3.77 21.21
CA ASN A 100 -7.96 2.37 21.53
C ASN A 100 -6.66 1.81 20.92
N GLU A 101 -6.44 2.09 19.63
CA GLU A 101 -5.28 1.62 18.89
C GLU A 101 -4.91 2.61 17.78
N ILE A 102 -3.61 2.76 17.52
CA ILE A 102 -3.10 3.54 16.39
C ILE A 102 -2.36 2.60 15.46
N ASN A 103 -2.77 2.58 14.21
CA ASN A 103 -2.20 1.77 13.16
C ASN A 103 -1.50 2.69 12.13
N LEU A 104 -0.18 2.63 12.05
CA LEU A 104 0.60 3.37 11.07
C LEU A 104 0.47 2.72 9.69
N ARG A 105 0.09 3.52 8.70
CA ARG A 105 0.04 3.09 7.30
C ARG A 105 1.44 3.07 6.71
N GLN A 106 1.97 1.89 6.49
CA GLN A 106 3.30 1.68 5.93
C GLN A 106 3.23 1.07 4.54
N PHE A 107 4.11 1.53 3.67
CA PHE A 107 4.27 0.93 2.35
C PHE A 107 4.94 -0.45 2.50
N ALA A 108 4.29 -1.50 2.02
CA ALA A 108 4.80 -2.87 2.11
C ALA A 108 5.91 -3.11 1.07
N ARG A 109 7.09 -2.53 1.31
CA ARG A 109 8.24 -2.57 0.38
C ARG A 109 8.59 -3.97 -0.11
N GLY A 110 8.53 -4.97 0.76
CA GLY A 110 8.88 -6.35 0.40
C GLY A 110 7.98 -6.97 -0.67
N ARG A 111 6.67 -6.73 -0.61
CA ARG A 111 5.70 -7.27 -1.59
C ARG A 111 5.83 -6.56 -2.95
N THR A 112 6.09 -5.27 -2.94
CA THR A 112 6.28 -4.49 -4.17
C THR A 112 7.55 -4.89 -4.89
N THR A 113 8.63 -5.18 -4.16
CA THR A 113 9.90 -5.63 -4.75
C THR A 113 9.73 -7.00 -5.43
N VAL A 114 9.04 -7.94 -4.78
CA VAL A 114 8.75 -9.27 -5.36
C VAL A 114 7.88 -9.14 -6.61
N ALA A 115 6.84 -8.32 -6.59
CA ALA A 115 5.99 -8.10 -7.75
C ALA A 115 6.75 -7.42 -8.91
N ALA A 116 7.60 -6.45 -8.62
CA ALA A 116 8.43 -5.78 -9.64
C ALA A 116 9.45 -6.72 -10.27
N VAL A 117 10.10 -7.58 -9.47
CA VAL A 117 11.04 -8.59 -9.97
C VAL A 117 10.32 -9.64 -10.82
N ALA A 118 9.14 -10.12 -10.38
CA ALA A 118 8.36 -11.08 -11.13
C ALA A 118 7.88 -10.54 -12.48
N LEU A 119 7.41 -9.28 -12.52
CA LEU A 119 7.00 -8.61 -13.74
C LEU A 119 8.20 -8.33 -14.69
N GLY A 120 9.34 -7.92 -14.13
CA GLY A 120 10.58 -7.72 -14.86
C GLY A 120 11.08 -9.02 -15.50
N ALA A 121 11.11 -10.13 -14.76
CA ALA A 121 11.51 -11.43 -15.29
C ALA A 121 10.56 -11.94 -16.39
N ALA A 122 9.25 -11.77 -16.22
CA ALA A 122 8.25 -12.14 -17.21
C ALA A 122 8.40 -11.35 -18.52
N SER A 123 8.70 -10.05 -18.43
CA SER A 123 8.90 -9.21 -19.62
C SER A 123 10.18 -9.57 -20.39
N VAL A 124 11.28 -9.84 -19.67
CA VAL A 124 12.53 -10.29 -20.28
C VAL A 124 12.35 -11.66 -20.95
N GLY A 125 11.68 -12.60 -20.30
CA GLY A 125 11.37 -13.92 -20.85
C GLY A 125 10.52 -13.83 -22.12
N LEU A 126 9.55 -12.92 -22.16
CA LEU A 126 8.71 -12.70 -23.32
C LEU A 126 9.51 -12.12 -24.51
N VAL A 127 10.40 -11.14 -24.26
CA VAL A 127 11.27 -10.55 -25.29
C VAL A 127 12.19 -11.61 -25.89
N ILE A 128 12.80 -12.46 -25.06
CA ILE A 128 13.66 -13.55 -25.52
C ILE A 128 12.85 -14.57 -26.34
N ALA A 129 11.64 -14.91 -25.91
CA ALA A 129 10.78 -15.84 -26.63
C ALA A 129 10.37 -15.29 -28.01
N ILE A 130 10.05 -13.99 -28.10
CA ILE A 130 9.73 -13.32 -29.36
C ILE A 130 10.97 -13.25 -30.26
N ALA A 131 12.14 -12.89 -29.71
CA ALA A 131 13.38 -12.80 -30.47
C ALA A 131 13.79 -14.16 -31.08
N LYS A 132 13.57 -15.25 -30.32
CA LYS A 132 13.75 -16.64 -30.81
C LYS A 132 12.73 -17.01 -31.90
N ALA A 133 11.46 -16.66 -31.69
CA ALA A 133 10.39 -16.96 -32.66
C ALA A 133 10.56 -16.23 -34.02
N VAL A 134 11.17 -15.04 -33.97
CA VAL A 134 11.44 -14.20 -35.18
C VAL A 134 12.82 -14.50 -35.78
N GLY A 135 13.60 -15.42 -35.18
CA GLY A 135 14.93 -15.80 -35.73
C GLY A 135 16.03 -14.75 -35.52
N LEU A 136 15.80 -13.76 -34.64
CA LEU A 136 16.78 -12.70 -34.35
C LEU A 136 17.91 -13.14 -33.42
N LEU A 137 17.74 -14.30 -32.75
CA LEU A 137 18.74 -14.92 -31.87
C LEU A 137 19.03 -16.33 -32.38
N GLU A 138 19.83 -16.45 -33.42
CA GLU A 138 20.56 -17.68 -33.68
C GLU A 138 21.71 -17.74 -32.68
N VAL A 139 21.54 -18.55 -31.64
CA VAL A 139 22.67 -18.97 -30.83
C VAL A 139 23.46 -19.95 -31.69
N SER A 140 24.43 -19.42 -32.42
CA SER A 140 25.43 -20.19 -33.18
C SER A 140 26.27 -20.96 -32.15
N GLY A 141 25.82 -22.18 -31.85
CA GLY A 141 26.64 -23.16 -31.16
C GLY A 141 27.74 -23.61 -32.10
N SER A 142 28.83 -22.85 -32.15
CA SER A 142 30.07 -23.26 -32.79
C SER A 142 30.64 -24.46 -32.02
N GLY A 143 30.17 -25.64 -32.39
CA GLY A 143 30.82 -26.92 -32.07
C GLY A 143 32.12 -27.02 -32.82
N GLY A 144 33.22 -26.52 -32.22
CA GLY A 144 34.56 -26.74 -32.76
C GLY A 144 34.84 -28.25 -32.86
N LYS A 145 34.95 -28.77 -34.07
CA LYS A 145 35.48 -30.12 -34.31
C LYS A 145 36.93 -30.17 -33.83
N PRO A 146 37.34 -31.18 -33.05
CA PRO A 146 38.74 -31.41 -32.73
C PRO A 146 39.51 -31.80 -33.98
N ILE A 147 40.61 -31.07 -34.22
CA ILE A 147 41.59 -31.40 -35.28
C ILE A 147 42.37 -32.63 -34.79
N PRO A 148 42.50 -33.74 -35.56
CA PRO A 148 43.37 -34.84 -35.18
C PRO A 148 44.82 -34.44 -35.31
N PRO A 149 45.73 -34.92 -34.39
CA PRO A 149 47.17 -34.64 -34.48
C PRO A 149 47.82 -35.42 -35.60
N PRO A 150 49.02 -34.96 -36.10
CA PRO A 150 49.76 -35.55 -37.21
C PRO A 150 50.33 -36.92 -36.90
#